data_05642b8be9793d1c62fac3560e206a04
#
_entry.id   05642b8be9793d1c62fac3560e206a04
#
_cell.length_a   1.000
_cell.length_b   1.000
_cell.length_c   1.000
_cell.angle_alpha   90.00
_cell.angle_beta   90.00
_cell.angle_gamma   90.00
#
_symmetry.space_group_name_H-M   'P 1'
#
loop_
_entity.id
_entity.type
_entity.pdbx_description
1 polymer ?
#
loop_
_entity_poly.entity_id
_entity_poly.type
_entity_poly.pdbx_seq_one_letter_code
_entity_poly.pdbx_strand_id
1 'polypeptide(L)'
;MSDGVTDTLGGVAYGNGMHIIAGGSGTILTSVDNGSSWTTQTSGTSESLIEISYLNNSFFATGAGGTIISSTNGVSWTSQTSGYGSNIYDMAYGNSIYLFVTNDGNIRTSSNGTSWTNQGSCCNTKTNSVTYGNGKFVVVGNSGIILTSIDIDSWNWNEQYHSTSDTINQIAYGNGIFVAVTLNGRIFTSPDGTTWTSRPSPTTEALNGITFTE
;
A
#
# COMPACT_ATOMS: atom_id res chain seq x y z
N MET A 1 26.86 7.49 -8.80
CA MET A 1 27.14 6.28 -9.61
C MET A 1 25.78 5.72 -10.02
N SER A 2 25.57 5.45 -11.31
CA SER A 2 24.36 4.74 -11.75
C SER A 2 24.52 3.27 -11.35
N ASP A 3 23.56 2.72 -10.64
CA ASP A 3 23.51 1.30 -10.25
C ASP A 3 23.14 0.37 -11.41
N GLY A 4 22.96 0.94 -12.61
CA GLY A 4 22.60 0.19 -13.81
C GLY A 4 21.12 -0.19 -13.92
N VAL A 5 20.28 0.19 -12.96
CA VAL A 5 18.83 -0.02 -13.03
C VAL A 5 18.20 1.08 -13.87
N THR A 6 17.51 0.68 -14.92
CA THR A 6 16.77 1.58 -15.84
C THR A 6 15.26 1.50 -15.64
N ASP A 7 14.79 0.56 -14.82
CA ASP A 7 13.37 0.36 -14.55
C ASP A 7 12.81 1.45 -13.62
N THR A 8 11.52 1.73 -13.78
CA THR A 8 10.79 2.63 -12.88
C THR A 8 10.74 1.99 -11.49
N LEU A 9 11.19 2.72 -10.47
CA LEU A 9 11.07 2.30 -9.08
C LEU A 9 9.68 2.71 -8.56
N GLY A 10 9.00 1.79 -7.87
CA GLY A 10 7.65 1.95 -7.35
C GLY A 10 7.65 2.28 -5.86
N GLY A 11 7.74 1.28 -5.02
CA GLY A 11 7.67 1.41 -3.56
C GLY A 11 9.02 1.27 -2.86
N VAL A 12 9.09 1.76 -1.62
CA VAL A 12 10.22 1.58 -0.70
C VAL A 12 9.73 1.20 0.68
N ALA A 13 10.37 0.22 1.31
CA ALA A 13 10.09 -0.20 2.68
C ALA A 13 11.38 -0.26 3.51
N TYR A 14 11.23 -0.05 4.82
CA TYR A 14 12.25 -0.32 5.80
C TYR A 14 11.75 -1.34 6.82
N GLY A 15 12.54 -2.33 7.10
CA GLY A 15 12.24 -3.34 8.11
C GLY A 15 13.43 -4.24 8.36
N ASN A 16 13.51 -4.83 9.52
CA ASN A 16 14.58 -5.76 9.91
C ASN A 16 16.02 -5.22 9.62
N GLY A 17 16.22 -3.88 9.80
CA GLY A 17 17.51 -3.23 9.54
C GLY A 17 17.88 -3.04 8.06
N MET A 18 16.93 -3.21 7.14
CA MET A 18 17.16 -3.17 5.70
C MET A 18 16.18 -2.24 5.01
N HIS A 19 16.65 -1.44 4.06
CA HIS A 19 15.82 -0.73 3.09
C HIS A 19 15.65 -1.61 1.85
N ILE A 20 14.43 -1.70 1.35
CA ILE A 20 14.12 -2.44 0.11
C ILE A 20 13.34 -1.53 -0.82
N ILE A 21 13.72 -1.53 -2.11
CA ILE A 21 12.98 -0.87 -3.18
C ILE A 21 12.46 -1.94 -4.12
N ALA A 22 11.20 -1.80 -4.53
CA ALA A 22 10.57 -2.61 -5.56
C ALA A 22 10.29 -1.78 -6.81
N GLY A 23 10.25 -2.39 -7.99
CA GLY A 23 10.04 -1.66 -9.24
C GLY A 23 9.69 -2.51 -10.45
N GLY A 24 9.79 -1.91 -11.63
CA GLY A 24 9.50 -2.53 -12.92
C GLY A 24 10.30 -3.79 -13.17
N SER A 25 9.80 -4.65 -14.06
CA SER A 25 10.46 -5.90 -14.47
C SER A 25 10.86 -6.82 -13.29
N GLY A 26 10.15 -6.74 -12.18
CA GLY A 26 10.42 -7.52 -10.98
C GLY A 26 11.65 -7.05 -10.20
N THR A 27 12.08 -5.81 -10.39
CA THR A 27 13.26 -5.25 -9.71
C THR A 27 13.08 -5.25 -8.19
N ILE A 28 14.05 -5.77 -7.47
CA ILE A 28 14.22 -5.66 -6.02
C ILE A 28 15.66 -5.21 -5.73
N LEU A 29 15.79 -4.11 -5.01
CA LEU A 29 17.07 -3.59 -4.53
C LEU A 29 17.06 -3.56 -3.00
N THR A 30 18.17 -3.95 -2.39
CA THR A 30 18.33 -3.94 -0.92
C THR A 30 19.52 -3.12 -0.50
N SER A 31 19.40 -2.42 0.63
CA SER A 31 20.48 -1.71 1.30
C SER A 31 20.47 -1.98 2.80
N VAL A 32 21.63 -2.25 3.37
CA VAL A 32 21.85 -2.45 4.82
C VAL A 32 22.74 -1.35 5.42
N ASP A 33 23.07 -0.32 4.66
CA ASP A 33 23.99 0.76 5.01
C ASP A 33 23.31 2.16 4.88
N ASN A 34 22.01 2.23 5.19
CA ASN A 34 21.19 3.43 5.11
C ASN A 34 21.15 4.06 3.70
N GLY A 35 21.09 3.22 2.67
CA GLY A 35 20.98 3.68 1.28
C GLY A 35 22.29 4.09 0.63
N SER A 36 23.43 3.90 1.29
CA SER A 36 24.74 4.25 0.74
C SER A 36 25.17 3.32 -0.41
N SER A 37 24.76 2.06 -0.36
CA SER A 37 24.90 1.10 -1.46
C SER A 37 23.68 0.23 -1.61
N TRP A 38 23.48 -0.30 -2.82
CA TRP A 38 22.31 -1.12 -3.16
C TRP A 38 22.75 -2.40 -3.86
N THR A 39 22.09 -3.50 -3.54
CA THR A 39 22.33 -4.82 -4.14
C THR A 39 21.03 -5.31 -4.78
N THR A 40 21.11 -5.73 -6.05
CA THR A 40 19.98 -6.35 -6.76
C THR A 40 19.73 -7.76 -6.23
N GLN A 41 18.46 -8.06 -5.95
CA GLN A 41 18.00 -9.38 -5.53
C GLN A 41 17.16 -10.03 -6.63
N THR A 42 17.12 -11.37 -6.64
CA THR A 42 16.27 -12.13 -7.55
C THR A 42 14.85 -12.23 -6.96
N SER A 43 13.90 -11.54 -7.57
CA SER A 43 12.49 -11.55 -7.13
C SER A 43 11.71 -12.81 -7.51
N GLY A 44 12.15 -13.51 -8.56
CA GLY A 44 11.44 -14.67 -9.13
C GLY A 44 10.26 -14.30 -10.03
N THR A 45 10.09 -13.03 -10.38
CA THR A 45 9.04 -12.54 -11.30
C THR A 45 9.60 -11.54 -12.30
N SER A 46 8.97 -11.41 -13.45
CA SER A 46 9.20 -10.32 -14.42
C SER A 46 8.09 -9.26 -14.40
N GLU A 47 7.06 -9.45 -13.56
CA GLU A 47 5.97 -8.49 -13.43
C GLU A 47 6.43 -7.21 -12.74
N SER A 48 5.86 -6.07 -13.12
CA SER A 48 6.13 -4.80 -12.44
C SER A 48 5.60 -4.84 -11.00
N LEU A 49 6.49 -4.58 -10.06
CA LEU A 49 6.17 -4.42 -8.65
C LEU A 49 5.83 -2.95 -8.41
N ILE A 50 4.65 -2.69 -7.84
CA ILE A 50 4.06 -1.35 -7.67
C ILE A 50 4.35 -0.83 -6.27
N GLU A 51 4.22 -1.69 -5.27
CA GLU A 51 4.39 -1.33 -3.86
C GLU A 51 5.20 -2.39 -3.13
N ILE A 52 5.83 -1.99 -2.04
CA ILE A 52 6.50 -2.88 -1.09
C ILE A 52 6.23 -2.41 0.33
N SER A 53 5.90 -3.34 1.21
CA SER A 53 5.59 -3.07 2.61
C SER A 53 6.30 -4.06 3.52
N TYR A 54 6.68 -3.61 4.74
CA TYR A 54 7.14 -4.49 5.80
C TYR A 54 6.01 -4.69 6.81
N LEU A 55 5.41 -5.86 6.79
CA LEU A 55 4.19 -6.19 7.52
C LEU A 55 4.41 -7.47 8.33
N ASN A 56 4.13 -7.42 9.63
CA ASN A 56 4.22 -8.58 10.52
C ASN A 56 5.51 -9.40 10.34
N ASN A 57 6.66 -8.71 10.43
CA ASN A 57 8.01 -9.26 10.31
C ASN A 57 8.35 -9.88 8.93
N SER A 58 7.66 -9.49 7.88
CA SER A 58 7.91 -9.94 6.52
C SER A 58 7.75 -8.79 5.52
N PHE A 59 8.54 -8.81 4.46
CA PHE A 59 8.36 -7.95 3.31
C PHE A 59 7.35 -8.57 2.35
N PHE A 60 6.48 -7.74 1.81
CA PHE A 60 5.53 -8.09 0.75
C PHE A 60 5.68 -7.07 -0.37
N ALA A 61 5.98 -7.53 -1.58
CA ALA A 61 5.92 -6.69 -2.77
C ALA A 61 4.73 -7.13 -3.63
N THR A 62 3.94 -6.15 -4.06
CA THR A 62 2.71 -6.35 -4.84
C THR A 62 2.81 -5.63 -6.17
N GLY A 63 2.04 -6.10 -7.18
CA GLY A 63 2.19 -5.50 -8.49
C GLY A 63 1.19 -5.95 -9.54
N ALA A 64 1.65 -5.87 -10.78
CA ALA A 64 0.89 -6.19 -11.98
C ALA A 64 0.42 -7.64 -11.99
N GLY A 65 -0.71 -7.90 -12.67
CA GLY A 65 -1.22 -9.26 -12.87
C GLY A 65 -1.57 -10.02 -11.59
N GLY A 66 -1.82 -9.32 -10.47
CA GLY A 66 -2.10 -9.94 -9.18
C GLY A 66 -0.86 -10.49 -8.48
N THR A 67 0.33 -10.03 -8.88
CA THR A 67 1.59 -10.47 -8.29
C THR A 67 1.68 -10.12 -6.82
N ILE A 68 2.05 -11.11 -6.01
CA ILE A 68 2.49 -10.96 -4.62
C ILE A 68 3.74 -11.83 -4.45
N ILE A 69 4.83 -11.23 -3.99
CA ILE A 69 6.01 -11.95 -3.52
C ILE A 69 6.30 -11.58 -2.07
N SER A 70 6.80 -12.50 -1.29
CA SER A 70 7.13 -12.23 0.11
C SER A 70 8.51 -12.75 0.50
N SER A 71 9.11 -12.11 1.50
CA SER A 71 10.41 -12.46 2.06
C SER A 71 10.50 -12.10 3.53
N THR A 72 11.08 -12.97 4.34
CA THR A 72 11.38 -12.69 5.76
C THR A 72 12.74 -12.02 5.94
N ASN A 73 13.61 -12.10 4.94
CA ASN A 73 15.00 -11.61 5.03
C ASN A 73 15.37 -10.60 3.93
N GLY A 74 14.43 -10.23 3.03
CA GLY A 74 14.66 -9.30 1.92
C GLY A 74 15.53 -9.82 0.77
N VAL A 75 16.09 -11.04 0.89
CA VAL A 75 17.02 -11.63 -0.07
C VAL A 75 16.38 -12.80 -0.83
N SER A 76 15.71 -13.69 -0.11
CA SER A 76 15.02 -14.86 -0.69
C SER A 76 13.54 -14.55 -0.79
N TRP A 77 13.02 -14.54 -2.01
CA TRP A 77 11.64 -14.18 -2.30
C TRP A 77 10.84 -15.40 -2.76
N THR A 78 9.59 -15.46 -2.32
CA THR A 78 8.66 -16.55 -2.66
C THR A 78 7.37 -15.94 -3.23
N SER A 79 6.95 -16.44 -4.40
CA SER A 79 5.68 -16.05 -5.02
C SER A 79 4.51 -16.59 -4.22
N GLN A 80 3.50 -15.74 -4.00
CA GLN A 80 2.26 -16.08 -3.33
C GLN A 80 1.09 -16.09 -4.33
N THR A 81 0.14 -16.99 -4.15
CA THR A 81 -1.03 -17.05 -5.01
C THR A 81 -2.10 -16.09 -4.50
N SER A 82 -2.22 -14.91 -5.10
CA SER A 82 -3.25 -13.93 -4.75
C SER A 82 -4.67 -14.38 -5.07
N GLY A 83 -4.81 -15.30 -6.04
CA GLY A 83 -6.10 -15.69 -6.62
C GLY A 83 -6.76 -14.55 -7.42
N TYR A 84 -5.97 -13.58 -7.88
CA TYR A 84 -6.43 -12.38 -8.57
C TYR A 84 -5.56 -12.08 -9.80
N GLY A 85 -6.16 -11.53 -10.86
CA GLY A 85 -5.48 -11.34 -12.15
C GLY A 85 -5.22 -9.89 -12.54
N SER A 86 -5.64 -8.92 -11.71
CA SER A 86 -5.37 -7.49 -11.95
C SER A 86 -4.37 -6.91 -10.96
N ASN A 87 -3.95 -5.67 -11.19
CA ASN A 87 -2.92 -5.01 -10.37
C ASN A 87 -3.36 -4.87 -8.91
N ILE A 88 -2.44 -5.19 -8.02
CA ILE A 88 -2.52 -4.93 -6.57
C ILE A 88 -1.71 -3.69 -6.29
N TYR A 89 -2.34 -2.67 -5.70
CA TYR A 89 -1.73 -1.35 -5.53
C TYR A 89 -1.11 -1.14 -4.16
N ASP A 90 -1.70 -1.74 -3.13
CA ASP A 90 -1.22 -1.56 -1.76
C ASP A 90 -1.70 -2.70 -0.86
N MET A 91 -0.99 -2.89 0.25
CA MET A 91 -1.28 -3.92 1.26
C MET A 91 -1.05 -3.37 2.66
N ALA A 92 -1.95 -3.68 3.58
CA ALA A 92 -1.82 -3.36 5.00
C ALA A 92 -2.01 -4.61 5.87
N TYR A 93 -1.51 -4.53 7.10
CA TYR A 93 -1.70 -5.55 8.12
C TYR A 93 -2.21 -4.93 9.42
N GLY A 94 -3.20 -5.54 10.02
CA GLY A 94 -3.73 -5.15 11.31
C GLY A 94 -4.73 -6.16 11.84
N ASN A 95 -4.88 -6.24 13.15
CA ASN A 95 -5.74 -7.21 13.82
C ASN A 95 -5.56 -8.67 13.33
N SER A 96 -4.29 -9.07 13.12
CA SER A 96 -3.90 -10.40 12.60
C SER A 96 -4.41 -10.72 11.17
N ILE A 97 -4.75 -9.69 10.38
CA ILE A 97 -5.24 -9.84 9.01
C ILE A 97 -4.39 -8.98 8.06
N TYR A 98 -3.97 -9.57 6.95
CA TYR A 98 -3.47 -8.87 5.78
C TYR A 98 -4.65 -8.52 4.87
N LEU A 99 -4.59 -7.32 4.30
CA LEU A 99 -5.58 -6.85 3.33
C LEU A 99 -4.86 -6.18 2.16
N PHE A 100 -5.24 -6.51 0.92
CA PHE A 100 -4.79 -5.76 -0.24
C PHE A 100 -5.94 -5.14 -1.03
N VAL A 101 -5.62 -4.07 -1.75
CA VAL A 101 -6.53 -3.29 -2.59
C VAL A 101 -6.09 -3.30 -4.05
N THR A 102 -7.05 -3.12 -4.98
CA THR A 102 -6.86 -3.42 -6.39
C THR A 102 -7.39 -2.33 -7.32
N ASN A 103 -7.04 -2.44 -8.61
CA ASN A 103 -7.44 -1.50 -9.66
C ASN A 103 -8.95 -1.35 -9.87
N ASP A 104 -9.75 -2.31 -9.47
CA ASP A 104 -11.21 -2.34 -9.69
C ASP A 104 -12.01 -2.33 -8.40
N GLY A 105 -11.36 -1.94 -7.28
CA GLY A 105 -11.99 -1.84 -5.97
C GLY A 105 -12.24 -3.18 -5.28
N ASN A 106 -11.69 -4.29 -5.79
CA ASN A 106 -11.75 -5.56 -5.07
C ASN A 106 -10.84 -5.52 -3.84
N ILE A 107 -11.30 -6.15 -2.78
CA ILE A 107 -10.57 -6.35 -1.54
C ILE A 107 -10.38 -7.83 -1.29
N ARG A 108 -9.18 -8.21 -0.91
CA ARG A 108 -8.88 -9.56 -0.46
C ARG A 108 -8.14 -9.56 0.85
N THR A 109 -8.38 -10.58 1.65
CA THR A 109 -7.82 -10.71 2.98
C THR A 109 -7.17 -12.05 3.17
N SER A 110 -6.22 -12.09 4.10
CA SER A 110 -5.50 -13.30 4.49
C SER A 110 -5.11 -13.24 5.96
N SER A 111 -5.20 -14.36 6.66
CA SER A 111 -4.65 -14.51 8.01
C SER A 111 -3.16 -14.89 8.04
N ASN A 112 -2.62 -15.34 6.90
CA ASN A 112 -1.25 -15.88 6.84
C ASN A 112 -0.38 -15.26 5.74
N GLY A 113 -0.93 -14.34 4.91
CA GLY A 113 -0.23 -13.70 3.79
C GLY A 113 -0.01 -14.58 2.56
N THR A 114 -0.50 -15.82 2.57
CA THR A 114 -0.28 -16.79 1.47
C THR A 114 -1.56 -17.29 0.82
N SER A 115 -2.64 -17.39 1.57
CA SER A 115 -3.97 -17.81 1.10
C SER A 115 -4.94 -16.65 1.24
N TRP A 116 -5.57 -16.26 0.14
CA TRP A 116 -6.36 -15.03 0.06
C TRP A 116 -7.84 -15.31 -0.19
N THR A 117 -8.69 -14.71 0.59
CA THR A 117 -10.15 -14.79 0.47
C THR A 117 -10.68 -13.53 -0.18
N ASN A 118 -11.57 -13.69 -1.16
CA ASN A 118 -12.26 -12.58 -1.80
C ASN A 118 -13.35 -12.03 -0.87
N GLN A 119 -13.28 -10.75 -0.53
CA GLN A 119 -14.28 -10.04 0.26
C GLN A 119 -15.27 -9.23 -0.61
N GLY A 120 -15.14 -9.38 -1.93
CA GLY A 120 -15.96 -8.64 -2.89
C GLY A 120 -15.36 -7.30 -3.28
N SER A 121 -16.15 -6.52 -4.03
CA SER A 121 -15.80 -5.14 -4.37
C SER A 121 -16.36 -4.21 -3.30
N CYS A 122 -15.50 -3.37 -2.73
CA CYS A 122 -15.94 -2.31 -1.81
C CYS A 122 -16.56 -1.13 -2.54
N CYS A 123 -16.25 -0.98 -3.82
CA CYS A 123 -16.65 0.18 -4.63
C CYS A 123 -16.42 -0.13 -6.12
N ASN A 124 -17.11 0.59 -6.99
CA ASN A 124 -16.96 0.45 -8.44
C ASN A 124 -15.89 1.40 -9.01
N THR A 125 -14.81 1.61 -8.27
CA THR A 125 -13.72 2.51 -8.66
C THR A 125 -12.39 2.00 -8.18
N LYS A 126 -11.31 2.53 -8.77
CA LYS A 126 -9.94 2.20 -8.39
C LYS A 126 -9.67 2.60 -6.95
N THR A 127 -9.14 1.66 -6.17
CA THR A 127 -8.54 1.89 -4.85
C THR A 127 -7.02 1.98 -4.99
N ASN A 128 -6.41 2.99 -4.37
CA ASN A 128 -5.00 3.31 -4.55
C ASN A 128 -4.14 2.90 -3.35
N SER A 129 -4.67 3.06 -2.14
CA SER A 129 -3.90 2.79 -0.92
C SER A 129 -4.79 2.34 0.22
N VAL A 130 -4.21 1.63 1.16
CA VAL A 130 -4.85 1.14 2.39
C VAL A 130 -3.90 1.27 3.58
N THR A 131 -4.43 1.63 4.73
CA THR A 131 -3.69 1.60 5.99
C THR A 131 -4.56 0.99 7.09
N TYR A 132 -3.90 0.50 8.14
CA TYR A 132 -4.59 0.08 9.37
C TYR A 132 -4.20 0.99 10.51
N GLY A 133 -5.19 1.49 11.23
CA GLY A 133 -4.99 2.33 12.39
C GLY A 133 -6.25 2.42 13.24
N ASN A 134 -6.08 2.68 14.52
CA ASN A 134 -7.19 2.86 15.47
C ASN A 134 -8.27 1.75 15.36
N GLY A 135 -7.83 0.49 15.17
CA GLY A 135 -8.71 -0.68 15.13
C GLY A 135 -9.44 -0.92 13.80
N LYS A 136 -9.13 -0.21 12.71
CA LYS A 136 -9.84 -0.33 11.43
C LYS A 136 -8.91 -0.19 10.23
N PHE A 137 -9.33 -0.78 9.10
CA PHE A 137 -8.73 -0.48 7.81
C PHE A 137 -9.41 0.75 7.20
N VAL A 138 -8.59 1.61 6.59
CA VAL A 138 -9.06 2.74 5.80
C VAL A 138 -8.48 2.63 4.41
N VAL A 139 -9.35 2.59 3.40
CA VAL A 139 -9.03 2.48 1.98
C VAL A 139 -9.34 3.80 1.29
N VAL A 140 -8.46 4.24 0.40
CA VAL A 140 -8.64 5.47 -0.37
C VAL A 140 -8.43 5.20 -1.87
N GLY A 141 -8.99 6.07 -2.71
CA GLY A 141 -8.89 5.87 -4.15
C GLY A 141 -9.39 7.02 -5.00
N ASN A 142 -9.77 6.67 -6.24
CA ASN A 142 -10.25 7.63 -7.21
C ASN A 142 -11.58 8.27 -6.78
N SER A 143 -11.88 9.41 -7.39
CA SER A 143 -13.12 10.17 -7.14
C SER A 143 -13.30 10.57 -5.68
N GLY A 144 -12.19 10.67 -4.93
CA GLY A 144 -12.19 11.05 -3.53
C GLY A 144 -12.73 9.99 -2.59
N ILE A 145 -12.80 8.74 -2.99
CA ILE A 145 -13.35 7.70 -2.12
C ILE A 145 -12.49 7.49 -0.88
N ILE A 146 -13.14 7.44 0.26
CA ILE A 146 -12.59 6.97 1.54
C ILE A 146 -13.57 5.96 2.11
N LEU A 147 -13.09 4.75 2.34
CA LEU A 147 -13.86 3.67 2.92
C LEU A 147 -13.22 3.24 4.23
N THR A 148 -14.05 3.05 5.24
CA THR A 148 -13.61 2.60 6.56
C THR A 148 -14.31 1.28 6.89
N SER A 149 -13.57 0.27 7.31
CA SER A 149 -14.16 -1.00 7.77
C SER A 149 -14.97 -0.77 9.04
N ILE A 150 -16.24 -1.19 9.04
CA ILE A 150 -17.11 -1.09 10.22
C ILE A 150 -16.73 -2.17 11.22
N ASP A 151 -16.54 -3.39 10.72
CA ASP A 151 -15.97 -4.49 11.47
C ASP A 151 -15.18 -5.41 10.52
N ILE A 152 -14.24 -6.14 11.08
CA ILE A 152 -13.33 -7.02 10.33
C ILE A 152 -14.01 -8.34 9.97
N ASP A 153 -15.02 -8.76 10.73
CA ASP A 153 -15.66 -10.05 10.55
C ASP A 153 -16.70 -10.04 9.43
N SER A 154 -17.37 -8.92 9.24
CA SER A 154 -18.41 -8.77 8.21
C SER A 154 -17.93 -8.08 6.92
N TRP A 155 -16.74 -7.49 6.92
CA TRP A 155 -16.17 -6.75 5.77
C TRP A 155 -17.13 -5.70 5.19
N ASN A 156 -17.93 -5.09 6.07
CA ASN A 156 -18.78 -3.98 5.70
C ASN A 156 -17.96 -2.70 5.65
N TRP A 157 -18.07 -2.01 4.53
CA TRP A 157 -17.39 -0.76 4.27
C TRP A 157 -18.37 0.40 4.39
N ASN A 158 -17.96 1.44 5.10
CA ASN A 158 -18.71 2.67 5.22
C ASN A 158 -17.98 3.78 4.45
N GLU A 159 -18.64 4.31 3.43
CA GLU A 159 -18.11 5.44 2.68
C GLU A 159 -18.16 6.70 3.54
N GLN A 160 -17.03 7.38 3.63
CA GLN A 160 -16.90 8.60 4.41
C GLN A 160 -17.07 9.81 3.49
N TYR A 161 -17.98 10.69 3.87
CA TYR A 161 -18.20 11.94 3.14
C TYR A 161 -17.11 12.96 3.46
N HIS A 162 -16.50 13.50 2.43
CA HIS A 162 -15.55 14.60 2.49
C HIS A 162 -15.73 15.50 1.27
N SER A 163 -15.12 16.68 1.29
CA SER A 163 -15.40 17.78 0.35
C SER A 163 -14.64 17.72 -0.97
N THR A 164 -14.11 16.56 -1.38
CA THR A 164 -13.36 16.45 -2.62
C THR A 164 -13.80 15.30 -3.51
N SER A 165 -13.74 15.50 -4.83
CA SER A 165 -13.78 14.44 -5.85
C SER A 165 -12.40 14.10 -6.39
N ASP A 166 -11.33 14.65 -5.78
CA ASP A 166 -9.96 14.42 -6.21
C ASP A 166 -9.56 12.98 -5.97
N THR A 167 -8.72 12.44 -6.84
CA THR A 167 -8.07 11.16 -6.57
C THR A 167 -7.19 11.26 -5.33
N ILE A 168 -7.45 10.43 -4.34
CA ILE A 168 -6.59 10.27 -3.17
C ILE A 168 -5.55 9.21 -3.52
N ASN A 169 -4.28 9.62 -3.55
CA ASN A 169 -3.19 8.77 -4.00
C ASN A 169 -2.71 7.82 -2.90
N GLN A 170 -2.53 8.35 -1.68
CA GLN A 170 -2.02 7.56 -0.58
C GLN A 170 -2.59 7.99 0.76
N ILE A 171 -2.59 7.05 1.71
CA ILE A 171 -2.98 7.24 3.10
C ILE A 171 -1.96 6.58 4.02
N ALA A 172 -1.66 7.22 5.15
CA ALA A 172 -0.86 6.65 6.22
C ALA A 172 -1.50 6.90 7.59
N TYR A 173 -1.18 6.06 8.55
CA TYR A 173 -1.58 6.23 9.95
C TYR A 173 -0.36 6.21 10.86
N GLY A 174 -0.27 7.19 11.74
CA GLY A 174 0.76 7.27 12.76
C GLY A 174 0.43 8.33 13.81
N ASN A 175 0.98 8.22 15.01
CA ASN A 175 0.71 9.13 16.14
C ASN A 175 -0.79 9.40 16.38
N GLY A 176 -1.64 8.38 16.18
CA GLY A 176 -3.07 8.50 16.43
C GLY A 176 -3.86 9.28 15.37
N ILE A 177 -3.25 9.53 14.19
CA ILE A 177 -3.91 10.29 13.12
C ILE A 177 -3.74 9.62 11.76
N PHE A 178 -4.80 9.59 10.98
CA PHE A 178 -4.75 9.27 9.55
C PHE A 178 -4.42 10.54 8.75
N VAL A 179 -3.58 10.42 7.75
CA VAL A 179 -3.26 11.50 6.80
C VAL A 179 -3.41 10.95 5.38
N ALA A 180 -4.22 11.62 4.57
CA ALA A 180 -4.45 11.29 3.17
C ALA A 180 -4.02 12.44 2.26
N VAL A 181 -3.38 12.10 1.13
CA VAL A 181 -2.85 13.07 0.17
C VAL A 181 -3.42 12.81 -1.23
N THR A 182 -3.59 13.88 -2.02
CA THR A 182 -4.29 13.82 -3.29
C THR A 182 -3.46 14.23 -4.49
N LEU A 183 -3.96 13.87 -5.68
CA LEU A 183 -3.39 14.23 -6.99
C LEU A 183 -3.32 15.75 -7.20
N ASN A 184 -4.19 16.54 -6.56
CA ASN A 184 -4.25 18.00 -6.70
C ASN A 184 -3.69 18.74 -5.46
N GLY A 185 -2.74 18.10 -4.75
CA GLY A 185 -2.00 18.74 -3.67
C GLY A 185 -2.77 18.92 -2.37
N ARG A 186 -3.96 18.34 -2.22
CA ARG A 186 -4.74 18.46 -0.98
C ARG A 186 -4.29 17.47 0.07
N ILE A 187 -4.46 17.87 1.34
CA ILE A 187 -4.14 17.07 2.51
C ILE A 187 -5.40 16.98 3.38
N PHE A 188 -5.71 15.78 3.79
CA PHE A 188 -6.80 15.51 4.73
C PHE A 188 -6.28 14.76 5.94
N THR A 189 -6.83 15.04 7.12
CA THR A 189 -6.50 14.34 8.35
C THR A 189 -7.73 13.86 9.06
N SER A 190 -7.62 12.72 9.76
CA SER A 190 -8.69 12.18 10.59
C SER A 190 -8.13 11.49 11.82
N PRO A 191 -8.66 11.72 13.03
CA PRO A 191 -8.26 10.98 14.23
C PRO A 191 -8.92 9.59 14.30
N ASP A 192 -10.02 9.38 13.59
CA ASP A 192 -10.88 8.20 13.73
C ASP A 192 -11.15 7.44 12.42
N GLY A 193 -10.61 7.93 11.29
CA GLY A 193 -10.82 7.38 9.95
C GLY A 193 -12.22 7.63 9.38
N THR A 194 -13.07 8.37 10.08
CA THR A 194 -14.46 8.65 9.69
C THR A 194 -14.75 10.14 9.52
N THR A 195 -14.19 10.97 10.40
CA THR A 195 -14.34 12.42 10.36
C THR A 195 -13.09 13.05 9.75
N TRP A 196 -13.21 13.62 8.56
CA TRP A 196 -12.07 14.16 7.81
C TRP A 196 -12.04 15.68 7.79
N THR A 197 -10.87 16.23 8.04
CA THR A 197 -10.60 17.67 8.03
C THR A 197 -9.60 18.00 6.94
N SER A 198 -9.96 18.93 6.04
CA SER A 198 -9.01 19.49 5.06
C SER A 198 -7.96 20.33 5.77
N ARG A 199 -6.70 20.18 5.36
CA ARG A 199 -5.57 20.94 5.88
C ARG A 199 -5.00 21.86 4.81
N PRO A 200 -4.48 23.04 5.18
CA PRO A 200 -3.77 23.90 4.25
C PRO A 200 -2.59 23.17 3.61
N SER A 201 -2.46 23.30 2.29
CA SER A 201 -1.33 22.81 1.52
C SER A 201 -0.70 23.97 0.75
N PRO A 202 0.62 24.11 0.71
CA PRO A 202 1.29 25.17 -0.02
C PRO A 202 1.40 24.89 -1.52
N THR A 203 0.90 23.75 -2.00
CA THR A 203 1.02 23.32 -3.39
C THR A 203 -0.31 22.82 -3.95
N THR A 204 -0.45 22.90 -5.27
CA THR A 204 -1.50 22.25 -6.07
C THR A 204 -0.96 21.07 -6.88
N GLU A 205 0.35 20.80 -6.77
CA GLU A 205 0.99 19.68 -7.42
C GLU A 205 0.61 18.35 -6.77
N ALA A 206 0.70 17.27 -7.54
CA ALA A 206 0.38 15.94 -7.06
C ALA A 206 1.24 15.53 -5.85
N LEU A 207 0.58 15.12 -4.78
CA LEU A 207 1.21 14.45 -3.64
C LEU A 207 1.01 12.94 -3.85
N ASN A 208 2.12 12.24 -4.15
CA ASN A 208 2.07 10.84 -4.56
C ASN A 208 2.40 9.88 -3.44
N GLY A 209 3.02 10.36 -2.36
CA GLY A 209 3.46 9.50 -1.28
C GLY A 209 3.36 10.16 0.08
N ILE A 210 3.07 9.36 1.10
CA ILE A 210 3.15 9.74 2.49
C ILE A 210 3.65 8.57 3.32
N THR A 211 4.52 8.83 4.25
CA THR A 211 4.98 7.85 5.22
C THR A 211 4.96 8.45 6.61
N PHE A 212 4.98 7.58 7.59
CA PHE A 212 5.09 7.94 8.99
C PHE A 212 6.39 7.35 9.55
N THR A 213 7.11 8.14 10.33
CA THR A 213 8.28 7.67 11.10
C THR A 213 7.95 7.71 12.58
N GLU A 214 8.21 6.61 13.28
CA GLU A 214 8.15 6.55 14.75
C GLU A 214 9.27 7.35 15.38
#